data_f25b4b56c027a4556d819d1e5a55cf02
#
_entry.id   f25b4b56c027a4556d819d1e5a55cf02
#
_cell.length_a   1.000
_cell.length_b   1.000
_cell.length_c   1.000
_cell.angle_alpha   90.00
_cell.angle_beta   90.00
_cell.angle_gamma   90.00
#
_symmetry.space_group_name_H-M   'P 1'
#
loop_
_entity.id
_entity.type
_entity.pdbx_description
1 polymer ?
#
loop_
_entity_poly.entity_id
_entity_poly.type
_entity_poly.pdbx_seq_one_letter_code
_entity_poly.pdbx_strand_id
1 'polypeptide(L)'
;WMAGYVSVPLYPTLAAETVRQILTHSESKACFIGKLDGWEQMKPGIPSGMPCLSYPLSPDDVIKAHTGWEAVCKDNKPLAGKPVRAAEELATLIYTSGTTGMPKGVMHSFSNFAWALDAGLRRLPMGKDDRMLSYLPLAHVVERVLVEHGWLRTGMHVYFAESLDTFAADLQRSRP
;
A
#
# COMPACT_ATOMS: atom_id res chain seq x y z
N TRP A 1 9.99 -2.06 -2.98
CA TRP A 1 11.16 -1.25 -2.63
C TRP A 1 12.48 -2.00 -2.79
N MET A 2 12.62 -3.18 -2.21
CA MET A 2 13.88 -3.95 -2.30
C MET A 2 14.31 -4.26 -3.73
N ALA A 3 13.38 -4.39 -4.66
CA ALA A 3 13.67 -4.57 -6.09
C ALA A 3 13.93 -3.25 -6.87
N GLY A 4 14.02 -2.12 -6.19
CA GLY A 4 14.28 -0.82 -6.83
C GLY A 4 13.04 -0.08 -7.34
N TYR A 5 11.83 -0.58 -7.09
CA TYR A 5 10.60 0.07 -7.53
C TYR A 5 10.10 1.11 -6.54
N VAL A 6 9.42 2.12 -7.06
CA VAL A 6 8.66 3.12 -6.32
C VAL A 6 7.22 2.65 -6.19
N SER A 7 6.66 2.65 -4.99
CA SER A 7 5.26 2.27 -4.77
C SER A 7 4.31 3.45 -4.98
N VAL A 8 3.15 3.17 -5.59
CA VAL A 8 2.08 4.17 -5.82
C VAL A 8 0.78 3.57 -5.29
N PRO A 9 0.49 3.73 -4.00
CA PRO A 9 -0.74 3.17 -3.42
C PRO A 9 -1.96 3.97 -3.89
N LEU A 10 -3.03 3.24 -4.22
CA LEU A 10 -4.32 3.80 -4.62
C LEU A 10 -5.35 3.60 -3.51
N TYR A 11 -6.21 4.59 -3.29
CA TYR A 11 -7.37 4.41 -2.42
C TYR A 11 -8.37 3.44 -3.07
N PRO A 12 -8.99 2.55 -2.28
CA PRO A 12 -9.90 1.51 -2.81
C PRO A 12 -11.25 2.08 -3.30
N THR A 13 -11.49 3.37 -3.12
CA THR A 13 -12.74 4.05 -3.46
C THR A 13 -12.59 5.09 -4.59
N LEU A 14 -11.46 5.06 -5.31
CA LEU A 14 -11.23 6.01 -6.40
C LEU A 14 -12.13 5.74 -7.60
N ALA A 15 -12.59 6.80 -8.26
CA ALA A 15 -13.23 6.71 -9.56
C ALA A 15 -12.24 6.27 -10.64
N ALA A 16 -12.71 5.57 -11.67
CA ALA A 16 -11.88 5.07 -12.77
C ALA A 16 -11.00 6.16 -13.41
N GLU A 17 -11.55 7.33 -13.63
CA GLU A 17 -10.79 8.45 -14.23
C GLU A 17 -9.60 8.86 -13.36
N THR A 18 -9.79 8.94 -12.04
CA THR A 18 -8.71 9.25 -11.09
C THR A 18 -7.66 8.15 -11.06
N VAL A 19 -8.07 6.88 -11.11
CA VAL A 19 -7.15 5.73 -11.22
C VAL A 19 -6.29 5.87 -12.47
N ARG A 20 -6.92 6.14 -13.62
CA ARG A 20 -6.22 6.33 -14.90
C ARG A 20 -5.21 7.48 -14.84
N GLN A 21 -5.64 8.61 -14.31
CA GLN A 21 -4.78 9.80 -14.16
C GLN A 21 -3.56 9.49 -13.30
N ILE A 22 -3.74 8.84 -12.15
CA ILE A 22 -2.64 8.49 -11.25
C ILE A 22 -1.68 7.51 -11.92
N LEU A 23 -2.18 6.42 -12.50
CA LEU A 23 -1.34 5.38 -13.11
C LEU A 23 -0.57 5.92 -14.31
N THR A 24 -1.17 6.82 -15.09
CA THR A 24 -0.52 7.47 -16.23
C THR A 24 0.53 8.49 -15.77
N HIS A 25 0.16 9.38 -14.85
CA HIS A 25 1.06 10.44 -14.36
C HIS A 25 2.26 9.88 -13.59
N SER A 26 2.07 8.81 -12.83
CA SER A 26 3.15 8.15 -12.09
C SER A 26 4.01 7.22 -12.98
N GLU A 27 3.64 7.07 -14.26
CA GLU A 27 4.28 6.13 -15.19
C GLU A 27 4.37 4.70 -14.63
N SER A 28 3.33 4.27 -13.90
CA SER A 28 3.29 2.95 -13.29
C SER A 28 3.47 1.83 -14.32
N LYS A 29 4.30 0.84 -14.00
CA LYS A 29 4.66 -0.25 -14.92
C LYS A 29 3.85 -1.52 -14.67
N ALA A 30 3.27 -1.68 -13.50
CA ALA A 30 2.41 -2.80 -13.13
C ALA A 30 1.43 -2.39 -12.04
N CYS A 31 0.30 -3.10 -11.97
CA CYS A 31 -0.72 -2.89 -10.96
C CYS A 31 -0.92 -4.17 -10.15
N PHE A 32 -0.83 -4.08 -8.83
CA PHE A 32 -1.16 -5.15 -7.91
C PHE A 32 -2.57 -4.93 -7.39
N ILE A 33 -3.42 -5.93 -7.53
CA ILE A 33 -4.84 -5.85 -7.18
C ILE A 33 -5.09 -6.80 -6.01
N GLY A 34 -5.61 -6.27 -4.92
CA GLY A 34 -5.98 -7.03 -3.72
C GLY A 34 -7.50 -7.12 -3.53
N LYS A 35 -7.94 -7.25 -2.28
CA LYS A 35 -9.37 -7.20 -1.92
C LYS A 35 -9.92 -5.81 -2.26
N LEU A 36 -10.89 -5.76 -3.17
CA LEU A 36 -11.52 -4.53 -3.64
C LEU A 36 -13.02 -4.72 -3.85
N ASP A 37 -13.83 -4.19 -2.96
CA ASP A 37 -15.30 -4.25 -3.08
C ASP A 37 -15.82 -3.36 -4.23
N GLY A 38 -15.12 -2.25 -4.53
CA GLY A 38 -15.45 -1.32 -5.62
C GLY A 38 -14.74 -1.60 -6.95
N TRP A 39 -14.29 -2.84 -7.20
CA TRP A 39 -13.48 -3.17 -8.37
C TRP A 39 -14.11 -2.81 -9.72
N GLU A 40 -15.39 -3.11 -9.93
CA GLU A 40 -16.08 -2.82 -11.19
C GLU A 40 -16.10 -1.33 -11.55
N GLN A 41 -16.07 -0.47 -10.53
CA GLN A 41 -16.02 0.98 -10.71
C GLN A 41 -14.59 1.47 -11.00
N MET A 42 -13.58 0.79 -10.49
CA MET A 42 -12.17 1.16 -10.65
C MET A 42 -11.54 0.57 -11.92
N LYS A 43 -11.93 -0.64 -12.29
CA LYS A 43 -11.39 -1.43 -13.40
C LYS A 43 -11.23 -0.65 -14.72
N PRO A 44 -12.21 0.18 -15.18
CA PRO A 44 -12.05 0.95 -16.41
C PRO A 44 -10.92 1.99 -16.36
N GLY A 45 -10.41 2.29 -15.17
CA GLY A 45 -9.28 3.19 -14.97
C GLY A 45 -7.91 2.56 -15.21
N ILE A 46 -7.82 1.24 -15.27
CA ILE A 46 -6.55 0.56 -15.56
C ILE A 46 -6.19 0.77 -17.03
N PRO A 47 -5.00 1.33 -17.35
CA PRO A 47 -4.56 1.51 -18.73
C PRO A 47 -4.51 0.18 -19.50
N SER A 48 -4.95 0.20 -20.75
CA SER A 48 -4.90 -0.98 -21.60
C SER A 48 -3.46 -1.50 -21.74
N GLY A 49 -3.29 -2.81 -21.59
CA GLY A 49 -1.97 -3.45 -21.68
C GLY A 49 -1.10 -3.32 -20.44
N MET A 50 -1.58 -2.66 -19.37
CA MET A 50 -0.83 -2.61 -18.10
C MET A 50 -0.78 -4.00 -17.47
N PRO A 51 0.42 -4.54 -17.17
CA PRO A 51 0.54 -5.79 -16.43
C PRO A 51 -0.15 -5.70 -15.06
N CYS A 52 -1.03 -6.65 -14.78
CA CYS A 52 -1.70 -6.75 -13.49
C CYS A 52 -1.35 -8.07 -12.81
N LEU A 53 -1.26 -8.04 -11.48
CA LEU A 53 -1.06 -9.21 -10.64
C LEU A 53 -2.17 -9.27 -9.59
N SER A 54 -2.70 -10.46 -9.38
CA SER A 54 -3.73 -10.69 -8.34
C SER A 54 -3.09 -11.13 -7.03
N TYR A 55 -3.50 -10.48 -5.93
CA TYR A 55 -3.26 -10.98 -4.58
C TYR A 55 -4.35 -11.97 -4.15
N PRO A 56 -4.14 -12.73 -3.08
CA PRO A 56 -5.24 -13.44 -2.42
C PRO A 56 -6.39 -12.48 -2.09
N LEU A 57 -7.63 -12.95 -2.19
CA LEU A 57 -8.86 -12.17 -1.98
C LEU A 57 -9.14 -11.07 -3.03
N SER A 58 -8.43 -11.05 -4.15
CA SER A 58 -8.82 -10.23 -5.30
C SER A 58 -10.19 -10.65 -5.84
N PRO A 59 -10.90 -9.76 -6.55
CA PRO A 59 -12.12 -10.14 -7.27
C PRO A 59 -11.91 -11.33 -8.22
N ASP A 60 -12.92 -12.18 -8.38
CA ASP A 60 -12.83 -13.43 -9.13
C ASP A 60 -12.38 -13.24 -10.58
N ASP A 61 -12.84 -12.19 -11.24
CA ASP A 61 -12.46 -11.88 -12.62
C ASP A 61 -10.99 -11.48 -12.72
N VAL A 62 -10.44 -10.82 -11.70
CA VAL A 62 -9.03 -10.48 -11.61
C VAL A 62 -8.17 -11.73 -11.43
N ILE A 63 -8.60 -12.64 -10.53
CA ILE A 63 -7.90 -13.92 -10.30
C ILE A 63 -7.85 -14.76 -11.58
N LYS A 64 -8.95 -14.76 -12.35
CA LYS A 64 -9.05 -15.54 -13.60
C LYS A 64 -8.26 -14.90 -14.76
N ALA A 65 -8.14 -13.58 -14.78
CA ALA A 65 -7.56 -12.84 -15.91
C ALA A 65 -6.05 -12.56 -15.75
N HIS A 66 -5.51 -12.60 -14.54
CA HIS A 66 -4.15 -12.15 -14.26
C HIS A 66 -3.34 -13.18 -13.48
N THR A 67 -2.00 -13.06 -13.58
CA THR A 67 -1.08 -13.94 -12.83
C THR A 67 -1.23 -13.69 -11.33
N GLY A 68 -1.44 -14.78 -10.59
CA GLY A 68 -1.53 -14.72 -9.13
C GLY A 68 -0.16 -14.51 -8.47
N TRP A 69 -0.14 -13.79 -7.37
CA TRP A 69 1.07 -13.56 -6.58
C TRP A 69 1.79 -14.85 -6.17
N GLU A 70 1.04 -15.90 -5.80
CA GLU A 70 1.61 -17.19 -5.41
C GLU A 70 2.34 -17.86 -6.58
N ALA A 71 1.79 -17.77 -7.80
CA ALA A 71 2.46 -18.28 -8.99
C ALA A 71 3.77 -17.53 -9.27
N VAL A 72 3.74 -16.19 -9.15
CA VAL A 72 4.97 -15.36 -9.28
C VAL A 72 6.03 -15.81 -8.26
N CYS A 73 5.66 -16.02 -7.01
CA CYS A 73 6.59 -16.46 -5.98
C CYS A 73 7.14 -17.88 -6.23
N LYS A 74 6.30 -18.78 -6.76
CA LYS A 74 6.68 -20.16 -7.07
C LYS A 74 7.62 -20.24 -8.28
N ASP A 75 7.35 -19.46 -9.31
CA ASP A 75 8.02 -19.57 -10.61
C ASP A 75 9.31 -18.72 -10.67
N ASN A 76 9.56 -17.88 -9.67
CA ASN A 76 10.72 -17.03 -9.62
C ASN A 76 11.60 -17.29 -8.39
N LYS A 77 12.90 -17.17 -8.58
CA LYS A 77 13.84 -17.23 -7.45
C LYS A 77 13.78 -15.92 -6.65
N PRO A 78 13.97 -15.98 -5.33
CA PRO A 78 14.11 -14.78 -4.51
C PRO A 78 15.21 -13.86 -5.03
N LEU A 79 15.01 -12.54 -4.86
CA LEU A 79 16.02 -11.55 -5.20
C LEU A 79 17.32 -11.86 -4.43
N ALA A 80 18.42 -11.96 -5.17
CA ALA A 80 19.72 -12.27 -4.57
C ALA A 80 20.28 -11.07 -3.78
N GLY A 81 21.01 -11.37 -2.71
CA GLY A 81 21.70 -10.37 -1.90
C GLY A 81 20.81 -9.70 -0.86
N LYS A 82 21.30 -8.60 -0.32
CA LYS A 82 20.60 -7.74 0.65
C LYS A 82 20.54 -6.32 0.04
N PRO A 83 19.56 -6.03 -0.81
CA PRO A 83 19.48 -4.72 -1.42
C PRO A 83 19.30 -3.64 -0.36
N VAL A 84 20.14 -2.63 -0.42
CA VAL A 84 20.08 -1.44 0.43
C VAL A 84 19.72 -0.27 -0.47
N ARG A 85 18.71 0.48 -0.07
CA ARG A 85 18.29 1.71 -0.77
C ARG A 85 18.92 2.92 -0.07
N ALA A 86 19.36 3.90 -0.85
CA ALA A 86 19.85 5.14 -0.29
C ALA A 86 18.71 5.91 0.39
N ALA A 87 19.02 6.60 1.49
CA ALA A 87 18.01 7.31 2.28
C ALA A 87 17.24 8.37 1.48
N GLU A 88 17.90 9.01 0.53
CA GLU A 88 17.32 10.07 -0.31
C GLU A 88 16.61 9.56 -1.55
N GLU A 89 16.66 8.24 -1.83
CA GLU A 89 15.91 7.68 -2.94
C GLU A 89 14.40 7.77 -2.71
N LEU A 90 13.67 7.96 -3.82
CA LEU A 90 12.21 7.99 -3.81
C LEU A 90 11.65 6.61 -3.42
N ALA A 91 10.89 6.55 -2.35
CA ALA A 91 10.25 5.34 -1.86
C ALA A 91 8.82 5.18 -2.40
N THR A 92 8.06 6.27 -2.41
CA THR A 92 6.64 6.21 -2.78
C THR A 92 6.12 7.56 -3.27
N LEU A 93 5.05 7.49 -4.09
CA LEU A 93 4.21 8.63 -4.44
C LEU A 93 2.86 8.45 -3.75
N ILE A 94 2.48 9.38 -2.89
CA ILE A 94 1.15 9.41 -2.26
C ILE A 94 0.32 10.50 -2.94
N TYR A 95 -0.75 10.10 -3.60
CA TYR A 95 -1.61 11.05 -4.32
C TYR A 95 -2.67 11.66 -3.40
N THR A 96 -2.82 12.96 -3.50
CA THR A 96 -3.84 13.74 -2.81
C THR A 96 -4.77 14.41 -3.81
N SER A 97 -6.01 14.71 -3.38
CA SER A 97 -6.94 15.52 -4.19
C SER A 97 -6.37 16.92 -4.34
N GLY A 98 -5.93 17.27 -5.54
CA GLY A 98 -5.50 18.62 -5.85
C GLY A 98 -6.67 19.60 -5.88
N THR A 99 -6.45 20.85 -5.47
CA THR A 99 -7.44 21.93 -5.56
C THR A 99 -7.89 22.24 -7.01
N THR A 100 -7.12 21.80 -7.99
CA THR A 100 -7.36 21.97 -9.43
C THR A 100 -8.08 20.78 -10.09
N GLY A 101 -8.54 19.79 -9.32
CA GLY A 101 -9.19 18.59 -9.84
C GLY A 101 -8.24 17.48 -10.29
N MET A 102 -6.97 17.79 -10.59
CA MET A 102 -5.96 16.78 -10.92
C MET A 102 -5.25 16.27 -9.66
N PRO A 103 -5.12 14.96 -9.47
CA PRO A 103 -4.37 14.40 -8.33
C PRO A 103 -2.91 14.85 -8.34
N LYS A 104 -2.36 15.19 -7.18
CA LYS A 104 -0.96 15.57 -7.00
C LYS A 104 -0.22 14.47 -6.25
N GLY A 105 0.87 13.98 -6.83
CA GLY A 105 1.73 12.96 -6.23
C GLY A 105 2.76 13.59 -5.28
N VAL A 106 2.59 13.40 -4.00
CA VAL A 106 3.58 13.81 -2.99
C VAL A 106 4.72 12.80 -2.99
N MET A 107 5.93 13.28 -3.22
CA MET A 107 7.14 12.47 -3.28
C MET A 107 7.71 12.25 -1.86
N HIS A 108 7.88 10.99 -1.48
CA HIS A 108 8.49 10.64 -0.20
C HIS A 108 9.72 9.78 -0.41
N SER A 109 10.84 10.20 0.15
CA SER A 109 12.07 9.40 0.24
C SER A 109 12.02 8.42 1.42
N PHE A 110 12.96 7.49 1.46
CA PHE A 110 13.12 6.61 2.62
C PHE A 110 13.45 7.40 3.88
N SER A 111 14.25 8.46 3.79
CA SER A 111 14.58 9.34 4.92
C SER A 111 13.36 10.08 5.47
N ASN A 112 12.40 10.50 4.62
CA ASN A 112 11.18 11.14 5.10
C ASN A 112 10.40 10.21 6.04
N PHE A 113 10.24 8.95 5.65
CA PHE A 113 9.53 7.96 6.49
C PHE A 113 10.30 7.65 7.76
N ALA A 114 11.61 7.43 7.67
CA ALA A 114 12.45 7.16 8.84
C ALA A 114 12.35 8.30 9.87
N TRP A 115 12.47 9.53 9.41
CA TRP A 115 12.35 10.70 10.27
C TRP A 115 10.97 10.83 10.92
N ALA A 116 9.90 10.69 10.14
CA ALA A 116 8.53 10.79 10.64
C ALA A 116 8.22 9.70 11.67
N LEU A 117 8.68 8.47 11.41
CA LEU A 117 8.52 7.36 12.34
C LEU A 117 9.30 7.58 13.63
N ASP A 118 10.57 7.96 13.55
CA ASP A 118 11.38 8.23 14.75
C ASP A 118 10.81 9.38 15.59
N ALA A 119 10.29 10.42 14.94
CA ALA A 119 9.59 11.50 15.63
C ALA A 119 8.31 11.02 16.33
N GLY A 120 7.54 10.13 15.67
CA GLY A 120 6.36 9.49 16.23
C GLY A 120 6.69 8.61 17.44
N LEU A 121 7.68 7.72 17.31
CA LEU A 121 8.11 6.80 18.37
C LEU A 121 8.67 7.51 19.62
N ARG A 122 9.24 8.70 19.46
CA ARG A 122 9.63 9.51 20.61
C ARG A 122 8.45 10.05 21.42
N ARG A 123 7.28 10.19 20.79
CA ARG A 123 6.04 10.70 21.44
C ARG A 123 5.13 9.60 21.90
N LEU A 124 5.07 8.52 21.13
CA LEU A 124 4.29 7.31 21.38
C LEU A 124 5.24 6.11 21.32
N PRO A 125 5.96 5.81 22.39
CA PRO A 125 6.86 4.66 22.42
C PRO A 125 6.08 3.38 22.16
N MET A 126 6.48 2.64 21.13
CA MET A 126 5.91 1.34 20.77
C MET A 126 7.02 0.31 20.67
N GLY A 127 6.71 -0.93 21.03
CA GLY A 127 7.63 -2.06 21.01
C GLY A 127 7.00 -3.33 20.49
N LYS A 128 7.75 -4.42 20.57
CA LYS A 128 7.36 -5.73 20.03
C LYS A 128 6.11 -6.34 20.66
N ASP A 129 5.79 -5.96 21.89
CA ASP A 129 4.67 -6.51 22.64
C ASP A 129 3.38 -5.67 22.45
N ASP A 130 3.49 -4.53 21.77
CA ASP A 130 2.35 -3.68 21.45
C ASP A 130 1.53 -4.23 20.29
N ARG A 131 0.28 -3.81 20.23
CA ARG A 131 -0.72 -4.24 19.27
C ARG A 131 -1.28 -3.02 18.55
N MET A 132 -1.47 -3.13 17.25
CA MET A 132 -2.01 -2.06 16.40
C MET A 132 -3.12 -2.62 15.53
N LEU A 133 -4.24 -1.91 15.40
CA LEU A 133 -5.28 -2.23 14.43
C LEU A 133 -5.07 -1.36 13.18
N SER A 134 -4.78 -2.01 12.07
CA SER A 134 -4.71 -1.40 10.74
C SER A 134 -6.12 -1.32 10.14
N TYR A 135 -6.59 -0.14 9.81
CA TYR A 135 -7.93 0.08 9.26
C TYR A 135 -8.00 1.12 8.15
N LEU A 136 -6.94 1.89 7.94
CA LEU A 136 -6.86 2.82 6.82
C LEU A 136 -6.19 2.15 5.62
N PRO A 137 -6.47 2.60 4.40
CA PRO A 137 -5.76 2.12 3.23
C PRO A 137 -4.30 2.58 3.23
N LEU A 138 -3.39 1.78 2.64
CA LEU A 138 -1.97 2.14 2.50
C LEU A 138 -1.73 3.41 1.66
N ALA A 139 -2.74 3.92 0.98
CA ALA A 139 -2.71 5.24 0.34
C ALA A 139 -2.73 6.39 1.35
N HIS A 140 -3.09 6.11 2.63
CA HIS A 140 -3.06 7.09 3.70
C HIS A 140 -1.68 7.11 4.37
N VAL A 141 -1.06 8.31 4.45
CA VAL A 141 0.32 8.45 4.97
C VAL A 141 0.49 7.95 6.41
N VAL A 142 -0.51 8.12 7.26
CA VAL A 142 -0.46 7.63 8.66
C VAL A 142 -0.34 6.12 8.71
N GLU A 143 -1.10 5.40 7.89
CA GLU A 143 -1.03 3.94 7.81
C GLU A 143 0.35 3.47 7.34
N ARG A 144 0.93 4.17 6.37
CA ARG A 144 2.29 3.90 5.91
C ARG A 144 3.33 4.10 6.99
N VAL A 145 3.27 5.23 7.72
CA VAL A 145 4.27 5.57 8.73
C VAL A 145 4.11 4.72 9.98
N LEU A 146 2.91 4.72 10.59
CA LEU A 146 2.72 4.13 11.90
C LEU A 146 2.52 2.62 11.85
N VAL A 147 1.79 2.11 10.86
CA VAL A 147 1.51 0.67 10.77
C VAL A 147 2.62 -0.03 10.00
N GLU A 148 2.82 0.28 8.71
CA GLU A 148 3.77 -0.44 7.87
C GLU A 148 5.22 -0.27 8.36
N HIS A 149 5.69 0.97 8.49
CA HIS A 149 7.07 1.23 8.93
C HIS A 149 7.24 1.03 10.43
N GLY A 150 6.19 1.35 11.22
CA GLY A 150 6.16 1.10 12.65
C GLY A 150 6.37 -0.38 12.96
N TRP A 151 5.62 -1.26 12.29
CA TRP A 151 5.80 -2.70 12.41
C TRP A 151 7.22 -3.16 12.04
N LEU A 152 7.74 -2.72 10.91
CA LEU A 152 9.10 -3.05 10.48
C LEU A 152 10.18 -2.60 11.48
N ARG A 153 9.96 -1.49 12.16
CA ARG A 153 10.92 -0.88 13.09
C ARG A 153 10.84 -1.47 14.50
N THR A 154 9.64 -1.80 14.96
CA THR A 154 9.38 -2.15 16.37
C THR A 154 9.12 -3.64 16.57
N GLY A 155 8.66 -4.36 15.54
CA GLY A 155 8.21 -5.74 15.63
C GLY A 155 6.84 -5.91 16.30
N MET A 156 6.06 -4.83 16.47
CA MET A 156 4.72 -4.89 17.08
C MET A 156 3.77 -5.82 16.31
N HIS A 157 2.70 -6.24 16.95
CA HIS A 157 1.67 -7.07 16.33
C HIS A 157 0.65 -6.19 15.60
N VAL A 158 0.50 -6.39 14.28
CA VAL A 158 -0.50 -5.69 13.47
C VAL A 158 -1.67 -6.62 13.19
N TYR A 159 -2.88 -6.14 13.48
CA TYR A 159 -4.16 -6.76 13.16
C TYR A 159 -4.83 -5.94 12.07
N PHE A 160 -5.45 -6.58 11.10
CA PHE A 160 -6.16 -5.90 10.02
C PHE A 160 -7.65 -5.93 10.27
N ALA A 161 -8.31 -4.77 10.22
CA ALA A 161 -9.76 -4.70 10.27
C ALA A 161 -10.36 -5.34 9.01
N GLU A 162 -11.42 -6.12 9.16
CA GLU A 162 -12.11 -6.74 8.04
C GLU A 162 -12.81 -5.69 7.16
N SER A 163 -13.49 -4.75 7.81
CA SER A 163 -14.20 -3.65 7.15
C SER A 163 -14.45 -2.49 8.15
N LEU A 164 -14.97 -1.38 7.66
CA LEU A 164 -15.40 -0.28 8.54
C LEU A 164 -16.63 -0.70 9.37
N ASP A 165 -17.49 -1.57 8.86
CA ASP A 165 -18.68 -2.05 9.58
C ASP A 165 -18.31 -2.95 10.77
N THR A 166 -17.19 -3.70 10.66
CA THR A 166 -16.69 -4.57 11.73
C THR A 166 -15.69 -3.89 12.66
N PHE A 167 -15.33 -2.63 12.40
CA PHE A 167 -14.26 -1.93 13.12
C PHE A 167 -14.34 -2.05 14.64
N ALA A 168 -15.52 -1.81 15.22
CA ALA A 168 -15.71 -1.87 16.68
C ALA A 168 -15.45 -3.29 17.24
N ALA A 169 -15.92 -4.32 16.53
CA ALA A 169 -15.69 -5.71 16.91
C ALA A 169 -14.21 -6.11 16.75
N ASP A 170 -13.58 -5.65 15.69
CA ASP A 170 -12.16 -5.92 15.41
C ASP A 170 -11.26 -5.21 16.42
N LEU A 171 -11.62 -4.00 16.83
CA LEU A 171 -10.94 -3.28 17.91
C LEU A 171 -11.01 -4.04 19.24
N GLN A 172 -12.20 -4.56 19.59
CA GLN A 172 -12.38 -5.37 20.81
C GLN A 172 -11.60 -6.69 20.76
N ARG A 173 -11.50 -7.33 19.58
CA ARG A 173 -10.76 -8.59 19.40
C ARG A 173 -9.25 -8.38 19.44
N SER A 174 -8.76 -7.35 18.73
CA SER A 174 -7.32 -7.05 18.65
C SER A 174 -6.77 -6.50 19.96
N ARG A 175 -7.58 -5.77 20.74
CA ARG A 175 -7.17 -5.08 21.99
C ARG A 175 -5.85 -4.30 21.78
N PRO A 176 -5.82 -3.39 20.80
CA PRO A 176 -4.63 -2.61 20.50
C PRO A 176 -4.30 -1.59 21.60
#